data_775a48838277874b6700ed017fa34bd8
#
_entry.id   775a48838277874b6700ed017fa34bd8
#
_cell.length_a   1.000
_cell.length_b   1.000
_cell.length_c   1.000
_cell.angle_alpha   90.00
_cell.angle_beta   90.00
_cell.angle_gamma   90.00
#
_symmetry.space_group_name_H-M   'P 1'
#
loop_
_entity.id
_entity.type
_entity.pdbx_description
1 polymer ?
#
loop_
_entity_poly.entity_id
_entity_poly.type
_entity_poly.pdbx_seq_one_letter_code
_entity_poly.pdbx_strand_id
1 'polypeptide(L)'
;MLRIGALDVPAGGFVLMAIVNRTPDSFYDRGATFGMAAALERVDRVVAEGADMVDVGGVKAAPGEEVSPAEEIRRTVDLVAAIRAAHPTLPISIDTWRAEVAREALAAGADVVNDAWGGVDPELASVAAEAGAGIVCTHAGGLPPRTRPHRVQYDDVVADIVTRTTALAEAAVAAGVDRERVVIDPGHDFGKNTRHSLEATRRLDELVATGWPVLVALSNKDFVGETLGVPLEERLTGTLAATAVSAWLGARVFRAHDVAPTRQTLDMVASIQGTRPPLRTVRGLA
;
A
#
# COMPACT_ATOMS: atom_id res chain seq x y z
N MET A 1 -12.35 10.07 -9.97
CA MET A 1 -10.96 10.03 -10.49
C MET A 1 -10.06 9.67 -9.35
N LEU A 2 -8.89 9.07 -9.54
CA LEU A 2 -7.90 8.86 -8.47
C LEU A 2 -6.69 9.74 -8.76
N ARG A 3 -6.25 10.52 -7.76
CA ARG A 3 -5.07 11.39 -7.85
C ARG A 3 -4.06 11.04 -6.75
N ILE A 4 -2.82 10.79 -7.12
CA ILE A 4 -1.73 10.46 -6.19
C ILE A 4 -0.56 11.40 -6.46
N GLY A 5 -0.30 12.36 -5.56
CA GLY A 5 0.65 13.43 -5.84
C GLY A 5 0.28 14.18 -7.12
N ALA A 6 1.19 14.21 -8.09
CA ALA A 6 0.99 14.77 -9.42
C ALA A 6 0.42 13.76 -10.44
N LEU A 7 0.20 12.50 -10.05
CA LEU A 7 -0.28 11.44 -10.92
C LEU A 7 -1.80 11.41 -10.98
N ASP A 8 -2.38 11.71 -12.13
CA ASP A 8 -3.78 11.47 -12.44
C ASP A 8 -3.97 10.08 -13.01
N VAL A 9 -4.68 9.20 -12.30
CA VAL A 9 -4.88 7.80 -12.67
C VAL A 9 -6.19 7.66 -13.45
N PRO A 10 -6.14 7.31 -14.74
CA PRO A 10 -7.37 7.16 -15.54
C PRO A 10 -8.23 5.99 -15.06
N ALA A 11 -9.50 5.99 -15.45
CA ALA A 11 -10.40 4.87 -15.16
C ALA A 11 -9.80 3.56 -15.73
N GLY A 12 -9.77 2.50 -14.93
CA GLY A 12 -9.15 1.22 -15.29
C GLY A 12 -7.62 1.18 -15.25
N GLY A 13 -6.94 2.30 -14.93
CA GLY A 13 -5.49 2.32 -14.74
C GLY A 13 -5.09 1.72 -13.39
N PHE A 14 -3.94 1.05 -13.33
CA PHE A 14 -3.34 0.51 -12.11
C PHE A 14 -2.17 1.36 -11.65
N VAL A 15 -2.00 1.45 -10.33
CA VAL A 15 -0.84 2.09 -9.68
C VAL A 15 -0.06 1.02 -8.92
N LEU A 16 1.22 0.92 -9.18
CA LEU A 16 2.12 0.03 -8.47
C LEU A 16 2.96 0.83 -7.47
N MET A 17 2.70 0.59 -6.19
CA MET A 17 3.36 1.20 -5.04
C MET A 17 4.48 0.29 -4.56
N ALA A 18 5.72 0.68 -4.76
CA ALA A 18 6.88 -0.11 -4.35
C ALA A 18 7.25 0.14 -2.88
N ILE A 19 7.46 -0.93 -2.13
CA ILE A 19 7.85 -0.87 -0.72
C ILE A 19 9.35 -0.53 -0.60
N VAL A 20 9.65 0.50 0.20
CA VAL A 20 11.02 0.91 0.57
C VAL A 20 11.10 1.03 2.09
N ASN A 21 11.46 -0.05 2.76
CA ASN A 21 11.53 -0.09 4.22
C ASN A 21 12.91 0.34 4.71
N ARG A 22 12.96 1.33 5.61
CA ARG A 22 14.16 1.71 6.37
C ARG A 22 14.11 1.16 7.79
N THR A 23 14.02 -0.16 7.88
CA THR A 23 14.03 -0.89 9.16
C THR A 23 15.20 -1.86 9.19
N PRO A 24 15.97 -1.93 10.30
CA PRO A 24 17.13 -2.83 10.40
C PRO A 24 16.72 -4.30 10.39
N ASP A 25 15.46 -4.59 10.65
CA ASP A 25 14.88 -5.92 10.86
C ASP A 25 13.68 -6.19 9.94
N SER A 26 13.66 -5.61 8.73
CA SER A 26 12.64 -5.89 7.71
C SER A 26 12.53 -7.40 7.44
N PHE A 27 11.30 -7.92 7.41
CA PHE A 27 11.08 -9.36 7.20
C PHE A 27 11.43 -9.81 5.77
N TYR A 28 11.40 -8.91 4.80
CA TYR A 28 11.64 -9.21 3.39
C TYR A 28 13.12 -9.06 3.01
N ASP A 29 13.73 -7.91 3.29
CA ASP A 29 15.09 -7.58 2.85
C ASP A 29 16.15 -7.67 3.96
N ARG A 30 15.75 -8.08 5.18
CA ARG A 30 16.62 -8.23 6.36
C ARG A 30 17.45 -6.97 6.67
N GLY A 31 16.88 -5.79 6.42
CA GLY A 31 17.54 -4.49 6.63
C GLY A 31 18.50 -4.07 5.52
N ALA A 32 18.47 -4.71 4.35
CA ALA A 32 19.35 -4.36 3.22
C ALA A 32 19.21 -2.89 2.79
N THR A 33 18.04 -2.28 2.93
CA THR A 33 17.76 -0.88 2.60
C THR A 33 17.84 0.08 3.79
N PHE A 34 18.38 -0.34 4.93
CA PHE A 34 18.50 0.53 6.11
C PHE A 34 19.47 1.70 5.88
N GLY A 35 20.59 1.49 5.18
CA GLY A 35 21.52 2.56 4.79
C GLY A 35 20.91 3.48 3.71
N MET A 36 21.19 4.80 3.79
CA MET A 36 20.67 5.80 2.85
C MET A 36 20.99 5.47 1.39
N ALA A 37 22.24 5.14 1.07
CA ALA A 37 22.66 4.81 -0.29
C ALA A 37 21.90 3.58 -0.83
N ALA A 38 21.81 2.53 -0.04
CA ALA A 38 21.09 1.31 -0.44
C ALA A 38 19.58 1.56 -0.61
N ALA A 39 18.98 2.44 0.20
CA ALA A 39 17.58 2.83 0.04
C ALA A 39 17.35 3.59 -1.28
N LEU A 40 18.23 4.54 -1.64
CA LEU A 40 18.15 5.26 -2.92
C LEU A 40 18.39 4.33 -4.12
N GLU A 41 19.37 3.45 -4.05
CA GLU A 41 19.57 2.42 -5.09
C GLU A 41 18.33 1.52 -5.25
N ARG A 42 17.64 1.21 -4.14
CA ARG A 42 16.37 0.48 -4.21
C ARG A 42 15.30 1.30 -4.92
N VAL A 43 15.19 2.60 -4.64
CA VAL A 43 14.24 3.50 -5.33
C VAL A 43 14.53 3.53 -6.83
N ASP A 44 15.78 3.76 -7.23
CA ASP A 44 16.18 3.77 -8.65
C ASP A 44 15.80 2.47 -9.35
N ARG A 45 16.07 1.34 -8.70
CA ARG A 45 15.74 0.01 -9.22
C ARG A 45 14.24 -0.19 -9.39
N VAL A 46 13.41 0.12 -8.36
CA VAL A 46 11.97 -0.09 -8.47
C VAL A 46 11.31 0.84 -9.49
N VAL A 47 11.81 2.05 -9.66
CA VAL A 47 11.39 2.96 -10.73
C VAL A 47 11.70 2.36 -12.10
N ALA A 48 12.91 1.84 -12.29
CA ALA A 48 13.31 1.15 -13.54
C ALA A 48 12.49 -0.13 -13.79
N GLU A 49 12.06 -0.83 -12.73
CA GLU A 49 11.18 -2.01 -12.78
C GLU A 49 9.71 -1.66 -13.06
N GLY A 50 9.33 -0.39 -13.06
CA GLY A 50 8.00 0.10 -13.43
C GLY A 50 7.09 0.41 -12.23
N ALA A 51 7.64 0.77 -11.08
CA ALA A 51 6.85 1.35 -9.99
C ALA A 51 6.34 2.73 -10.40
N ASP A 52 5.07 3.01 -10.09
CA ASP A 52 4.45 4.32 -10.31
C ASP A 52 4.66 5.26 -9.11
N MET A 53 4.89 4.71 -7.93
CA MET A 53 5.17 5.42 -6.69
C MET A 53 5.97 4.55 -5.72
N VAL A 54 6.53 5.17 -4.68
CA VAL A 54 7.22 4.47 -3.59
C VAL A 54 6.51 4.72 -2.26
N ASP A 55 6.61 3.74 -1.34
CA ASP A 55 6.06 3.81 0.00
C ASP A 55 7.19 3.60 1.02
N VAL A 56 7.52 4.67 1.75
CA VAL A 56 8.65 4.70 2.69
C VAL A 56 8.15 4.37 4.10
N GLY A 57 8.69 3.30 4.70
CA GLY A 57 8.35 2.88 6.06
C GLY A 57 9.57 2.84 6.99
N GLY A 58 9.44 3.42 8.19
CA GLY A 58 10.48 3.43 9.23
C GLY A 58 10.26 2.41 10.35
N VAL A 59 9.07 1.81 10.41
CA VAL A 59 8.65 0.86 11.46
C VAL A 59 7.98 -0.35 10.84
N LYS A 60 8.44 -1.55 11.17
CA LYS A 60 7.77 -2.77 10.68
C LYS A 60 6.41 -2.97 11.32
N ALA A 61 5.47 -3.50 10.58
CA ALA A 61 4.12 -3.81 11.08
C ALA A 61 4.09 -4.92 12.15
N ALA A 62 5.04 -5.86 12.13
CA ALA A 62 5.11 -6.95 13.11
C ALA A 62 5.50 -6.45 14.51
N PRO A 63 5.11 -7.17 15.58
CA PRO A 63 5.60 -6.90 16.93
C PRO A 63 7.13 -6.86 17.01
N GLY A 64 7.66 -6.09 17.95
CA GLY A 64 9.10 -5.92 18.14
C GLY A 64 9.37 -4.77 19.10
N GLU A 65 10.64 -4.35 19.19
CA GLU A 65 11.04 -3.22 20.02
C GLU A 65 10.28 -1.95 19.63
N GLU A 66 9.97 -1.14 20.63
CA GLU A 66 9.29 0.13 20.41
C GLU A 66 10.22 1.08 19.63
N VAL A 67 9.68 1.70 18.61
CA VAL A 67 10.34 2.74 17.84
C VAL A 67 9.67 4.06 18.18
N SER A 68 10.43 5.00 18.74
CA SER A 68 9.92 6.33 19.06
C SER A 68 9.60 7.12 17.78
N PRO A 69 8.70 8.11 17.84
CA PRO A 69 8.43 9.00 16.72
C PRO A 69 9.70 9.70 16.22
N ALA A 70 10.54 10.18 17.10
CA ALA A 70 11.81 10.82 16.74
C ALA A 70 12.75 9.87 15.95
N GLU A 71 12.79 8.60 16.33
CA GLU A 71 13.56 7.59 15.60
C GLU A 71 12.93 7.25 14.24
N GLU A 72 11.62 7.21 14.14
CA GLU A 72 10.91 7.01 12.88
C GLU A 72 11.16 8.18 11.92
N ILE A 73 11.07 9.43 12.40
CA ILE A 73 11.44 10.65 11.67
C ILE A 73 12.88 10.55 11.15
N ARG A 74 13.84 10.22 12.02
CA ARG A 74 15.24 10.06 11.65
C ARG A 74 15.45 9.00 10.56
N ARG A 75 14.65 7.95 10.55
CA ARG A 75 14.73 6.89 9.52
C ARG A 75 14.13 7.29 8.19
N THR A 76 13.09 8.14 8.17
CA THR A 76 12.25 8.31 6.98
C THR A 76 12.40 9.67 6.32
N VAL A 77 12.46 10.76 7.06
CA VAL A 77 12.34 12.12 6.53
C VAL A 77 13.48 12.48 5.59
N ASP A 78 14.75 12.21 5.99
CA ASP A 78 15.90 12.46 5.11
C ASP A 78 15.84 11.62 3.81
N LEU A 79 15.31 10.40 3.88
CA LEU A 79 15.11 9.57 2.69
C LEU A 79 14.04 10.17 1.78
N VAL A 80 12.90 10.62 2.31
CA VAL A 80 11.85 11.30 1.54
C VAL A 80 12.43 12.53 0.82
N ALA A 81 13.18 13.38 1.51
CA ALA A 81 13.83 14.54 0.92
C ALA A 81 14.82 14.15 -0.20
N ALA A 82 15.62 13.12 0.01
CA ALA A 82 16.58 12.64 -0.97
C ALA A 82 15.88 12.02 -2.21
N ILE A 83 14.81 11.26 -2.01
CA ILE A 83 14.00 10.72 -3.12
C ILE A 83 13.38 11.87 -3.92
N ARG A 84 12.78 12.86 -3.26
CA ARG A 84 12.18 14.02 -3.93
C ARG A 84 13.22 14.81 -4.75
N ALA A 85 14.45 14.97 -4.24
CA ALA A 85 15.54 15.62 -4.96
C ALA A 85 15.98 14.83 -6.21
N ALA A 86 16.06 13.50 -6.11
CA ALA A 86 16.49 12.62 -7.21
C ALA A 86 15.37 12.37 -8.23
N HIS A 87 14.13 12.28 -7.77
CA HIS A 87 12.93 11.96 -8.57
C HIS A 87 11.82 13.01 -8.33
N PRO A 88 11.91 14.21 -8.94
CA PRO A 88 11.03 15.34 -8.60
C PRO A 88 9.53 15.09 -8.83
N THR A 89 9.17 14.17 -9.72
CA THR A 89 7.77 13.87 -10.09
C THR A 89 7.27 12.53 -9.56
N LEU A 90 8.12 11.71 -8.96
CA LEU A 90 7.74 10.42 -8.41
C LEU A 90 6.84 10.63 -7.17
N PRO A 91 5.61 10.12 -7.13
CA PRO A 91 4.82 10.15 -5.91
C PRO A 91 5.47 9.37 -4.78
N ILE A 92 5.49 9.96 -3.58
CA ILE A 92 6.08 9.38 -2.37
C ILE A 92 4.99 9.23 -1.32
N SER A 93 4.82 8.02 -0.81
CA SER A 93 3.99 7.70 0.34
C SER A 93 4.86 7.52 1.59
N ILE A 94 4.34 7.93 2.73
CA ILE A 94 4.91 7.66 4.05
C ILE A 94 4.02 6.66 4.80
N ASP A 95 4.54 5.46 5.12
CA ASP A 95 3.87 4.43 5.92
C ASP A 95 4.05 4.76 7.41
N THR A 96 3.05 5.41 7.99
CA THR A 96 3.03 5.79 9.40
C THR A 96 1.61 5.97 9.91
N TRP A 97 1.40 5.67 11.20
CA TRP A 97 0.13 5.95 11.91
C TRP A 97 0.24 7.18 12.82
N ARG A 98 1.34 7.96 12.74
CA ARG A 98 1.64 9.08 13.65
C ARG A 98 1.59 10.40 12.90
N ALA A 99 0.75 11.31 13.38
CA ALA A 99 0.58 12.63 12.78
C ALA A 99 1.89 13.46 12.77
N GLU A 100 2.70 13.37 13.84
CA GLU A 100 3.98 14.08 13.90
C GLU A 100 4.99 13.60 12.85
N VAL A 101 5.06 12.28 12.59
CA VAL A 101 5.92 11.71 11.55
C VAL A 101 5.42 12.09 10.16
N ALA A 102 4.11 12.00 9.95
CA ALA A 102 3.48 12.39 8.69
C ALA A 102 3.76 13.87 8.37
N ARG A 103 3.63 14.77 9.35
CA ARG A 103 3.89 16.21 9.16
C ARG A 103 5.30 16.48 8.65
N GLU A 104 6.31 15.88 9.27
CA GLU A 104 7.70 16.04 8.85
C GLU A 104 7.98 15.41 7.48
N ALA A 105 7.42 14.23 7.20
CA ALA A 105 7.59 13.56 5.91
C ALA A 105 6.90 14.33 4.77
N LEU A 106 5.71 14.89 5.00
CA LEU A 106 5.00 15.73 4.04
C LEU A 106 5.76 17.03 3.77
N ALA A 107 6.30 17.68 4.81
CA ALA A 107 7.15 18.85 4.66
C ALA A 107 8.44 18.54 3.86
N ALA A 108 8.96 17.32 3.95
CA ALA A 108 10.11 16.85 3.17
C ALA A 108 9.78 16.46 1.74
N GLY A 109 8.49 16.42 1.35
CA GLY A 109 8.05 16.18 -0.01
C GLY A 109 7.29 14.87 -0.23
N ALA A 110 6.77 14.21 0.80
CA ALA A 110 5.81 13.12 0.61
C ALA A 110 4.47 13.66 0.08
N ASP A 111 3.73 12.83 -0.67
CA ASP A 111 2.45 13.17 -1.31
C ASP A 111 1.26 12.46 -0.68
N VAL A 112 1.51 11.34 0.01
CA VAL A 112 0.46 10.46 0.55
C VAL A 112 0.85 9.99 1.93
N VAL A 113 -0.11 9.94 2.84
CA VAL A 113 0.02 9.24 4.13
C VAL A 113 -0.62 7.86 4.01
N ASN A 114 0.16 6.82 4.24
CA ASN A 114 -0.33 5.44 4.27
C ASN A 114 -0.58 5.04 5.73
N ASP A 115 -1.84 5.22 6.18
CA ASP A 115 -2.25 4.79 7.52
C ASP A 115 -2.63 3.31 7.54
N ALA A 116 -1.64 2.47 7.80
CA ALA A 116 -1.84 1.02 7.86
C ALA A 116 -2.57 0.54 9.14
N TRP A 117 -2.91 1.43 10.08
CA TRP A 117 -3.46 1.06 11.39
C TRP A 117 -4.85 1.64 11.71
N GLY A 118 -5.53 2.18 10.70
CA GLY A 118 -6.97 2.45 10.76
C GLY A 118 -7.36 3.62 11.66
N GLY A 119 -6.67 4.74 11.58
CA GLY A 119 -7.04 5.97 12.27
C GLY A 119 -6.73 5.98 13.76
N VAL A 120 -5.67 5.31 14.18
CA VAL A 120 -5.22 5.28 15.60
C VAL A 120 -4.88 6.69 16.10
N ASP A 121 -4.24 7.49 15.26
CA ASP A 121 -3.97 8.90 15.55
C ASP A 121 -5.05 9.77 14.88
N PRO A 122 -5.93 10.42 15.67
CA PRO A 122 -7.05 11.20 15.14
C PRO A 122 -6.60 12.47 14.37
N GLU A 123 -5.36 12.94 14.55
CA GLU A 123 -4.84 14.13 13.87
C GLU A 123 -4.31 13.82 12.47
N LEU A 124 -4.10 12.54 12.14
CA LEU A 124 -3.42 12.13 10.90
C LEU A 124 -4.13 12.65 9.64
N ALA A 125 -5.46 12.57 9.60
CA ALA A 125 -6.26 13.05 8.48
C ALA A 125 -6.17 14.58 8.32
N SER A 126 -6.16 15.33 9.42
CA SER A 126 -6.01 16.79 9.41
C SER A 126 -4.63 17.20 8.90
N VAL A 127 -3.57 16.48 9.31
CA VAL A 127 -2.21 16.71 8.82
C VAL A 127 -2.11 16.47 7.31
N ALA A 128 -2.73 15.40 6.80
CA ALA A 128 -2.78 15.14 5.36
C ALA A 128 -3.54 16.26 4.61
N ALA A 129 -4.67 16.71 5.15
CA ALA A 129 -5.46 17.78 4.58
C ALA A 129 -4.70 19.12 4.53
N GLU A 130 -4.05 19.54 5.63
CA GLU A 130 -3.26 20.75 5.72
C GLU A 130 -2.13 20.80 4.68
N ALA A 131 -1.53 19.66 4.39
CA ALA A 131 -0.48 19.52 3.38
C ALA A 131 -1.02 19.34 1.95
N GLY A 132 -2.35 19.23 1.74
CA GLY A 132 -2.95 18.88 0.44
C GLY A 132 -2.56 17.49 -0.04
N ALA A 133 -2.17 16.59 0.88
CA ALA A 133 -1.74 15.23 0.60
C ALA A 133 -2.92 14.25 0.46
N GLY A 134 -2.66 13.08 -0.12
CA GLY A 134 -3.58 11.95 -0.10
C GLY A 134 -3.46 11.13 1.19
N ILE A 135 -4.46 10.25 1.41
CA ILE A 135 -4.44 9.32 2.55
C ILE A 135 -4.96 7.94 2.14
N VAL A 136 -4.31 6.90 2.66
CA VAL A 136 -4.82 5.52 2.61
C VAL A 136 -5.47 5.19 3.94
N CYS A 137 -6.73 4.76 3.91
CA CYS A 137 -7.54 4.40 5.07
C CYS A 137 -7.63 2.87 5.17
N THR A 138 -6.84 2.26 6.04
CA THR A 138 -6.72 0.80 6.14
C THR A 138 -7.59 0.22 7.26
N HIS A 139 -8.19 -0.93 6.99
CA HIS A 139 -8.88 -1.73 8.01
C HIS A 139 -7.90 -2.57 8.83
N ALA A 140 -7.67 -2.19 10.09
CA ALA A 140 -6.80 -2.92 11.01
C ALA A 140 -7.55 -3.76 12.07
N GLY A 141 -8.89 -3.87 11.97
CA GLY A 141 -9.71 -4.64 12.91
C GLY A 141 -9.79 -4.04 14.32
N GLY A 142 -9.42 -2.76 14.50
CA GLY A 142 -9.43 -2.08 15.80
C GLY A 142 -8.31 -2.53 16.74
N LEU A 143 -7.30 -3.23 16.24
CA LEU A 143 -6.13 -3.61 17.03
C LEU A 143 -5.14 -2.45 17.17
N PRO A 144 -4.46 -2.31 18.32
CA PRO A 144 -3.35 -1.39 18.44
C PRO A 144 -2.24 -1.69 17.42
N PRO A 145 -1.47 -0.68 16.99
CA PRO A 145 -0.36 -0.88 16.07
C PRO A 145 0.61 -1.97 16.53
N ARG A 146 1.12 -2.73 15.55
CA ARG A 146 2.11 -3.81 15.75
C ARG A 146 1.62 -4.97 16.62
N THR A 147 0.30 -5.15 16.72
CA THR A 147 -0.30 -6.31 17.40
C THR A 147 -0.58 -7.43 16.39
N ARG A 148 -0.19 -8.66 16.73
CA ARG A 148 -0.59 -9.84 15.94
C ARG A 148 -2.04 -10.20 16.23
N PRO A 149 -2.83 -10.55 15.22
CA PRO A 149 -4.19 -11.03 15.44
C PRO A 149 -4.16 -12.34 16.25
N HIS A 150 -5.03 -12.43 17.27
CA HIS A 150 -5.19 -13.65 18.05
C HIS A 150 -6.68 -13.97 18.20
N ARG A 151 -7.10 -15.12 17.66
CA ARG A 151 -8.50 -15.60 17.70
C ARG A 151 -9.53 -14.55 17.28
N VAL A 152 -9.16 -13.73 16.27
CA VAL A 152 -10.05 -12.69 15.73
C VAL A 152 -11.33 -13.32 15.17
N GLN A 153 -12.46 -12.70 15.48
CA GLN A 153 -13.78 -13.12 15.03
C GLN A 153 -14.51 -11.91 14.42
N TYR A 154 -15.23 -12.16 13.36
CA TYR A 154 -16.14 -11.24 12.68
C TYR A 154 -17.44 -11.99 12.39
N ASP A 155 -18.57 -11.35 12.54
CA ASP A 155 -19.85 -11.88 12.01
C ASP A 155 -19.81 -11.91 10.48
N ASP A 156 -19.32 -10.81 9.87
CA ASP A 156 -18.97 -10.69 8.46
C ASP A 156 -17.75 -9.75 8.32
N VAL A 157 -16.60 -10.32 7.98
CA VAL A 157 -15.35 -9.55 7.88
C VAL A 157 -15.39 -8.51 6.77
N VAL A 158 -16.10 -8.78 5.67
CA VAL A 158 -16.18 -7.85 4.53
C VAL A 158 -17.11 -6.69 4.86
N ALA A 159 -18.24 -6.95 5.49
CA ALA A 159 -19.12 -5.89 5.97
C ALA A 159 -18.42 -4.97 7.00
N ASP A 160 -17.62 -5.53 7.91
CA ASP A 160 -16.81 -4.75 8.86
C ASP A 160 -15.75 -3.91 8.15
N ILE A 161 -15.04 -4.48 7.15
CA ILE A 161 -14.08 -3.76 6.30
C ILE A 161 -14.75 -2.58 5.60
N VAL A 162 -15.85 -2.82 4.90
CA VAL A 162 -16.60 -1.79 4.16
C VAL A 162 -17.02 -0.67 5.11
N THR A 163 -17.63 -1.01 6.23
CA THR A 163 -18.14 -0.04 7.20
C THR A 163 -17.02 0.84 7.75
N ARG A 164 -15.93 0.24 8.22
CA ARG A 164 -14.84 0.98 8.87
C ARG A 164 -14.02 1.80 7.88
N THR A 165 -13.66 1.23 6.72
CA THR A 165 -12.86 1.97 5.74
C THR A 165 -13.64 3.12 5.12
N THR A 166 -14.94 2.96 4.86
CA THR A 166 -15.81 4.04 4.38
C THR A 166 -15.91 5.15 5.42
N ALA A 167 -16.11 4.81 6.70
CA ALA A 167 -16.15 5.81 7.76
C ALA A 167 -14.84 6.58 7.91
N LEU A 168 -13.68 5.91 7.80
CA LEU A 168 -12.36 6.56 7.80
C LEU A 168 -12.19 7.48 6.60
N ALA A 169 -12.59 7.03 5.41
CA ALA A 169 -12.51 7.83 4.18
C ALA A 169 -13.41 9.08 4.25
N GLU A 170 -14.62 8.95 4.77
CA GLU A 170 -15.54 10.08 4.99
C GLU A 170 -14.99 11.05 6.04
N ALA A 171 -14.41 10.55 7.12
CA ALA A 171 -13.75 11.36 8.14
C ALA A 171 -12.56 12.13 7.56
N ALA A 172 -11.75 11.50 6.69
CA ALA A 172 -10.64 12.17 6.01
C ALA A 172 -11.12 13.30 5.11
N VAL A 173 -12.20 13.09 4.35
CA VAL A 173 -12.82 14.15 3.54
C VAL A 173 -13.40 15.26 4.42
N ALA A 174 -14.03 14.92 5.52
CA ALA A 174 -14.55 15.93 6.47
C ALA A 174 -13.43 16.75 7.14
N ALA A 175 -12.24 16.17 7.30
CA ALA A 175 -11.03 16.86 7.77
C ALA A 175 -10.40 17.76 6.67
N GLY A 176 -10.85 17.66 5.42
CA GLY A 176 -10.40 18.51 4.31
C GLY A 176 -9.54 17.82 3.26
N VAL A 177 -9.31 16.50 3.35
CA VAL A 177 -8.62 15.76 2.28
C VAL A 177 -9.51 15.70 1.03
N ASP A 178 -8.94 16.04 -0.14
CA ASP A 178 -9.63 15.92 -1.41
C ASP A 178 -10.09 14.47 -1.64
N ARG A 179 -11.39 14.28 -1.93
CA ARG A 179 -12.00 12.97 -2.15
C ARG A 179 -11.24 12.15 -3.20
N GLU A 180 -10.70 12.77 -4.22
CA GLU A 180 -9.94 12.10 -5.28
C GLU A 180 -8.56 11.59 -4.82
N ARG A 181 -8.11 12.01 -3.63
CA ARG A 181 -6.83 11.64 -3.00
C ARG A 181 -6.99 10.63 -1.85
N VAL A 182 -8.21 10.18 -1.59
CA VAL A 182 -8.49 9.17 -0.56
C VAL A 182 -8.55 7.78 -1.20
N VAL A 183 -7.86 6.83 -0.59
CA VAL A 183 -7.82 5.41 -0.99
C VAL A 183 -8.18 4.56 0.22
N ILE A 184 -8.91 3.47 0.04
CA ILE A 184 -9.24 2.51 1.10
C ILE A 184 -8.49 1.20 0.92
N ASP A 185 -8.12 0.52 2.03
CA ASP A 185 -7.39 -0.75 2.01
C ASP A 185 -8.10 -1.78 2.92
N PRO A 186 -8.48 -2.96 2.43
CA PRO A 186 -9.06 -4.02 3.27
C PRO A 186 -8.10 -4.55 4.35
N GLY A 187 -6.81 -4.23 4.28
CA GLY A 187 -5.83 -4.56 5.31
C GLY A 187 -5.62 -6.06 5.50
N HIS A 188 -5.27 -6.80 4.44
CA HIS A 188 -4.95 -8.21 4.53
C HIS A 188 -3.90 -8.48 5.61
N ASP A 189 -4.12 -9.50 6.45
CA ASP A 189 -3.34 -9.89 7.63
C ASP A 189 -3.36 -8.90 8.81
N PHE A 190 -3.88 -7.68 8.65
CA PHE A 190 -4.09 -6.74 9.75
C PHE A 190 -5.42 -7.03 10.44
N GLY A 191 -5.38 -7.45 11.70
CA GLY A 191 -6.57 -7.85 12.45
C GLY A 191 -7.35 -9.01 11.82
N LYS A 192 -6.73 -9.81 10.96
CA LYS A 192 -7.35 -10.89 10.20
C LYS A 192 -6.54 -12.17 10.29
N ASN A 193 -7.21 -13.32 10.23
CA ASN A 193 -6.59 -14.61 9.96
C ASN A 193 -6.60 -14.90 8.44
N THR A 194 -5.99 -16.01 8.05
CA THR A 194 -5.90 -16.46 6.65
C THR A 194 -7.26 -16.56 5.96
N ARG A 195 -8.28 -17.10 6.65
CA ARG A 195 -9.63 -17.23 6.07
C ARG A 195 -10.27 -15.87 5.83
N HIS A 196 -10.11 -14.93 6.76
CA HIS A 196 -10.60 -13.56 6.63
C HIS A 196 -9.90 -12.83 5.47
N SER A 197 -8.58 -13.00 5.30
CA SER A 197 -7.84 -12.40 4.19
C SER A 197 -8.25 -12.98 2.84
N LEU A 198 -8.48 -14.30 2.76
CA LEU A 198 -9.01 -14.94 1.55
C LEU A 198 -10.44 -14.48 1.23
N GLU A 199 -11.29 -14.31 2.24
CA GLU A 199 -12.66 -13.82 2.05
C GLU A 199 -12.68 -12.36 1.61
N ALA A 200 -11.84 -11.50 2.20
CA ALA A 200 -11.67 -10.11 1.77
C ALA A 200 -11.22 -10.01 0.30
N THR A 201 -10.34 -10.92 -0.15
CA THR A 201 -9.95 -11.00 -1.57
C THR A 201 -11.09 -11.48 -2.44
N ARG A 202 -11.83 -12.50 -2.03
CA ARG A 202 -12.95 -13.11 -2.81
C ARG A 202 -14.08 -12.13 -3.05
N ARG A 203 -14.39 -11.29 -2.06
CA ARG A 203 -15.51 -10.34 -2.05
C ARG A 203 -15.01 -8.89 -2.17
N LEU A 204 -13.86 -8.67 -2.83
CA LEU A 204 -13.25 -7.35 -2.98
C LEU A 204 -14.13 -6.39 -3.79
N ASP A 205 -14.95 -6.91 -4.69
CA ASP A 205 -15.92 -6.17 -5.48
C ASP A 205 -16.96 -5.43 -4.61
N GLU A 206 -17.30 -5.93 -3.43
CA GLU A 206 -18.17 -5.22 -2.47
C GLU A 206 -17.50 -3.95 -1.94
N LEU A 207 -16.18 -4.01 -1.69
CA LEU A 207 -15.41 -2.82 -1.29
C LEU A 207 -15.26 -1.84 -2.46
N VAL A 208 -15.02 -2.33 -3.68
CA VAL A 208 -14.97 -1.52 -4.91
C VAL A 208 -16.32 -0.85 -5.20
N ALA A 209 -17.44 -1.52 -4.91
CA ALA A 209 -18.79 -0.98 -5.09
C ALA A 209 -19.10 0.23 -4.20
N THR A 210 -18.30 0.51 -3.16
CA THR A 210 -18.40 1.75 -2.35
C THR A 210 -18.07 3.01 -3.14
N GLY A 211 -17.39 2.87 -4.29
CA GLY A 211 -16.93 3.97 -5.14
C GLY A 211 -15.66 4.66 -4.67
N TRP A 212 -15.01 4.16 -3.60
CA TRP A 212 -13.67 4.56 -3.23
C TRP A 212 -12.62 3.76 -3.99
N PRO A 213 -11.49 4.37 -4.41
CA PRO A 213 -10.36 3.61 -4.95
C PRO A 213 -9.82 2.63 -3.90
N VAL A 214 -9.54 1.40 -4.32
CA VAL A 214 -9.09 0.33 -3.41
C VAL A 214 -7.60 0.06 -3.64
N LEU A 215 -6.84 0.09 -2.54
CA LEU A 215 -5.48 -0.42 -2.43
C LEU A 215 -5.50 -1.86 -1.89
N VAL A 216 -4.62 -2.70 -2.38
CA VAL A 216 -4.33 -4.01 -1.79
C VAL A 216 -2.83 -4.20 -1.55
N ALA A 217 -2.48 -4.68 -0.38
CA ALA A 217 -1.12 -5.01 0.03
C ALA A 217 -1.02 -6.52 0.30
N LEU A 218 -0.71 -7.30 -0.73
CA LEU A 218 -0.75 -8.78 -0.69
C LEU A 218 0.64 -9.41 -0.62
N SER A 219 1.67 -8.61 -0.95
CA SER A 219 3.01 -9.09 -1.24
C SER A 219 3.63 -9.89 -0.09
N ASN A 220 3.82 -11.17 -0.33
CA ASN A 220 4.50 -12.15 0.52
C ASN A 220 3.87 -12.29 1.93
N LYS A 221 2.58 -11.94 2.09
CA LYS A 221 1.86 -12.01 3.36
C LYS A 221 1.61 -13.43 3.84
N ASP A 222 1.35 -13.56 5.14
CA ASP A 222 1.20 -14.87 5.81
C ASP A 222 0.02 -15.67 5.25
N PHE A 223 -1.10 -15.01 4.90
CA PHE A 223 -2.24 -15.72 4.33
C PHE A 223 -1.90 -16.44 3.01
N VAL A 224 -0.95 -15.93 2.21
CA VAL A 224 -0.47 -16.59 0.99
C VAL A 224 0.34 -17.85 1.36
N GLY A 225 1.30 -17.67 2.28
CA GLY A 225 2.16 -18.76 2.74
C GLY A 225 1.36 -19.90 3.40
N GLU A 226 0.43 -19.55 4.29
CA GLU A 226 -0.44 -20.52 4.97
C GLU A 226 -1.39 -21.24 4.00
N THR A 227 -1.94 -20.53 3.01
CA THR A 227 -2.83 -21.13 2.02
C THR A 227 -2.12 -22.17 1.17
N LEU A 228 -0.87 -21.90 0.79
CA LEU A 228 -0.10 -22.76 -0.11
C LEU A 228 0.81 -23.75 0.63
N GLY A 229 1.01 -23.57 1.95
CA GLY A 229 1.95 -24.36 2.73
C GLY A 229 3.42 -24.10 2.36
N VAL A 230 3.77 -22.87 1.99
CA VAL A 230 5.11 -22.50 1.49
C VAL A 230 5.82 -21.47 2.37
N PRO A 231 7.16 -21.50 2.45
CA PRO A 231 7.94 -20.49 3.15
C PRO A 231 7.91 -19.14 2.42
N LEU A 232 8.48 -18.10 3.04
CA LEU A 232 8.45 -16.72 2.55
C LEU A 232 8.99 -16.57 1.11
N GLU A 233 10.08 -17.25 0.83
CA GLU A 233 10.81 -17.17 -0.44
C GLU A 233 10.03 -17.77 -1.63
N GLU A 234 9.00 -18.57 -1.36
CA GLU A 234 8.18 -19.26 -2.37
C GLU A 234 6.79 -18.63 -2.54
N ARG A 235 6.50 -17.51 -1.83
CA ARG A 235 5.16 -16.87 -1.84
C ARG A 235 4.86 -16.04 -3.10
N LEU A 236 5.86 -15.75 -3.94
CA LEU A 236 5.69 -14.84 -5.08
C LEU A 236 4.57 -15.29 -6.03
N THR A 237 4.54 -16.55 -6.43
CA THR A 237 3.50 -17.06 -7.35
C THR A 237 2.08 -16.87 -6.79
N GLY A 238 1.88 -17.19 -5.51
CA GLY A 238 0.58 -16.98 -4.86
C GLY A 238 0.23 -15.50 -4.72
N THR A 239 1.22 -14.66 -4.43
CA THR A 239 1.08 -13.19 -4.40
C THR A 239 0.61 -12.66 -5.75
N LEU A 240 1.23 -13.08 -6.85
CA LEU A 240 0.84 -12.63 -8.20
C LEU A 240 -0.55 -13.11 -8.61
N ALA A 241 -0.92 -14.34 -8.22
CA ALA A 241 -2.27 -14.86 -8.44
C ALA A 241 -3.32 -14.02 -7.69
N ALA A 242 -3.10 -13.73 -6.40
CA ALA A 242 -3.99 -12.88 -5.61
C ALA A 242 -4.04 -11.44 -6.16
N THR A 243 -2.91 -10.91 -6.65
CA THR A 243 -2.82 -9.61 -7.31
C THR A 243 -3.66 -9.56 -8.57
N ALA A 244 -3.56 -10.57 -9.44
CA ALA A 244 -4.35 -10.65 -10.68
C ALA A 244 -5.86 -10.72 -10.40
N VAL A 245 -6.28 -11.52 -9.42
CA VAL A 245 -7.68 -11.61 -8.99
C VAL A 245 -8.16 -10.26 -8.44
N SER A 246 -7.39 -9.61 -7.58
CA SER A 246 -7.75 -8.31 -7.01
C SER A 246 -7.85 -7.22 -8.08
N ALA A 247 -6.94 -7.21 -9.06
CA ALA A 247 -6.99 -6.29 -10.20
C ALA A 247 -8.23 -6.53 -11.07
N TRP A 248 -8.58 -7.79 -11.31
CA TRP A 248 -9.78 -8.16 -12.05
C TRP A 248 -11.06 -7.71 -11.33
N LEU A 249 -11.09 -7.81 -10.00
CA LEU A 249 -12.22 -7.39 -9.15
C LEU A 249 -12.29 -5.86 -8.94
N GLY A 250 -11.32 -5.09 -9.43
CA GLY A 250 -11.39 -3.63 -9.48
C GLY A 250 -10.48 -2.87 -8.50
N ALA A 251 -9.55 -3.55 -7.80
CA ALA A 251 -8.50 -2.84 -7.07
C ALA A 251 -7.66 -1.96 -8.03
N ARG A 252 -7.22 -0.81 -7.52
CA ARG A 252 -6.53 0.21 -8.33
C ARG A 252 -5.08 0.45 -7.92
N VAL A 253 -4.74 0.27 -6.66
CA VAL A 253 -3.39 0.48 -6.12
C VAL A 253 -2.86 -0.83 -5.54
N PHE A 254 -1.63 -1.19 -5.89
CA PHE A 254 -1.01 -2.46 -5.51
C PHE A 254 0.32 -2.20 -4.82
N ARG A 255 0.39 -2.48 -3.52
CA ARG A 255 1.60 -2.30 -2.72
C ARG A 255 2.42 -3.59 -2.72
N ALA A 256 3.65 -3.55 -3.25
CA ALA A 256 4.44 -4.75 -3.49
C ALA A 256 5.94 -4.57 -3.21
N HIS A 257 6.60 -5.69 -2.84
CA HIS A 257 8.07 -5.80 -2.76
C HIS A 257 8.68 -6.13 -4.15
N ASP A 258 8.04 -7.05 -4.88
CA ASP A 258 8.51 -7.60 -6.16
C ASP A 258 7.87 -6.83 -7.32
N VAL A 259 8.50 -5.70 -7.69
CA VAL A 259 7.91 -4.73 -8.62
C VAL A 259 7.79 -5.27 -10.06
N ALA A 260 8.88 -5.77 -10.65
CA ALA A 260 8.86 -6.21 -12.05
C ALA A 260 7.82 -7.32 -12.33
N PRO A 261 7.73 -8.42 -11.53
CA PRO A 261 6.71 -9.44 -11.78
C PRO A 261 5.29 -8.94 -11.47
N THR A 262 5.12 -8.03 -10.49
CA THR A 262 3.82 -7.42 -10.21
C THR A 262 3.38 -6.53 -11.38
N ARG A 263 4.27 -5.71 -11.94
CA ARG A 263 3.99 -4.89 -13.13
C ARG A 263 3.54 -5.75 -14.32
N GLN A 264 4.28 -6.84 -14.60
CA GLN A 264 3.89 -7.77 -15.67
C GLN A 264 2.50 -8.37 -15.44
N THR A 265 2.18 -8.72 -14.20
CA THR A 265 0.86 -9.25 -13.83
C THR A 265 -0.24 -8.22 -14.10
N LEU A 266 -0.06 -6.98 -13.65
CA LEU A 266 -1.04 -5.89 -13.83
C LEU A 266 -1.19 -5.53 -15.30
N ASP A 267 -0.11 -5.46 -16.05
CA ASP A 267 -0.12 -5.20 -17.50
C ASP A 267 -0.86 -6.30 -18.26
N MET A 268 -0.69 -7.56 -17.84
CA MET A 268 -1.42 -8.68 -18.46
C MET A 268 -2.92 -8.60 -18.15
N VAL A 269 -3.31 -8.29 -16.91
CA VAL A 269 -4.71 -8.09 -16.53
C VAL A 269 -5.31 -6.93 -17.32
N ALA A 270 -4.64 -5.79 -17.41
CA ALA A 270 -5.08 -4.63 -18.17
C ALA A 270 -5.30 -4.96 -19.66
N SER A 271 -4.40 -5.77 -20.23
CA SER A 271 -4.54 -6.20 -21.63
C SER A 271 -5.72 -7.16 -21.84
N ILE A 272 -5.97 -8.06 -20.88
CA ILE A 272 -7.14 -8.95 -20.91
C ILE A 272 -8.45 -8.15 -20.77
N GLN A 273 -8.46 -7.12 -19.91
CA GLN A 273 -9.60 -6.20 -19.74
C GLN A 273 -9.80 -5.25 -20.94
N GLY A 274 -8.84 -5.19 -21.88
CA GLY A 274 -8.91 -4.29 -23.03
C GLY A 274 -8.58 -2.83 -22.73
N THR A 275 -8.09 -2.52 -21.53
CA THR A 275 -7.71 -1.15 -21.11
C THR A 275 -6.29 -0.78 -21.53
N ARG A 276 -5.47 -1.77 -21.92
CA ARG A 276 -4.11 -1.61 -22.42
C ARG A 276 -3.88 -2.45 -23.67
N PRO A 277 -3.38 -1.88 -24.79
CA PRO A 277 -3.04 -2.69 -25.94
C PRO A 277 -1.81 -3.57 -25.65
N PRO A 278 -1.70 -4.75 -26.29
CA PRO A 278 -0.48 -5.55 -26.21
C PRO A 278 0.70 -4.78 -26.82
N LEU A 279 1.87 -4.90 -26.20
CA LEU A 279 3.10 -4.23 -26.68
C LEU A 279 3.53 -4.71 -28.06
N ARG A 280 3.19 -5.92 -28.42
CA ARG A 280 3.54 -6.52 -29.71
C ARG A 280 2.49 -7.54 -30.16
N THR A 281 2.07 -7.47 -31.41
CA THR A 281 1.11 -8.38 -32.03
C THR A 281 1.73 -8.95 -33.31
N VAL A 282 2.25 -10.17 -33.27
CA VAL A 282 2.89 -10.84 -34.42
C VAL A 282 2.24 -12.17 -34.74
N ARG A 283 1.74 -12.88 -33.70
CA ARG A 283 1.16 -14.21 -33.88
C ARG A 283 -0.08 -14.15 -34.75
N GLY A 284 -0.07 -14.87 -35.87
CA GLY A 284 -1.19 -14.95 -36.80
C GLY A 284 -1.44 -13.70 -37.65
N LEU A 285 -0.53 -12.71 -37.58
CA LEU A 285 -0.62 -11.46 -38.35
C LEU A 285 0.52 -11.30 -39.39
N ALA A 286 1.49 -12.23 -39.38
CA ALA A 286 2.61 -12.26 -40.34
C ALA A 286 2.47 -13.46 -41.26
#